data_dacd77ed0873fecae475bb7a1b68c5a4
#
_entry.id   dacd77ed0873fecae475bb7a1b68c5a4
#
_cell.length_a   1.000
_cell.length_b   1.000
_cell.length_c   1.000
_cell.angle_alpha   90.00
_cell.angle_beta   90.00
_cell.angle_gamma   90.00
#
_symmetry.space_group_name_H-M   'P 1'
#
loop_
_entity.id
_entity.type
_entity.pdbx_description
1 polymer ?
#
loop_
_entity_poly.entity_id
_entity_poly.type
_entity_poly.pdbx_seq_one_letter_code
_entity_poly.pdbx_strand_id
1 'polypeptide(L)'
;MIENNFLFLTNNIDRVQALTEQFAKDNNLEMFSFAMNKEAIDAIHRIYTEFNNACIFISGLNKSNVADSLLKILENNNKNIYIFATGKEDISDALKSRFTLRTIRDKSYKEEIEQFIKGKTKLDKSVISDVSFYKQLATYTVNHYKDDTMYNLMLIADICNNFMLSTNNLNYTHEYMKLCSRYSRG
;
A
#
# COMPACT_ATOMS: atom_id res chain seq x y z
N MET A 1 -7.27 21.32 -16.85
CA MET A 1 -7.63 19.93 -17.12
C MET A 1 -7.57 19.20 -15.78
N ILE A 2 -8.68 18.72 -15.25
CA ILE A 2 -8.67 17.95 -14.00
C ILE A 2 -8.10 16.59 -14.37
N GLU A 3 -6.91 16.27 -13.87
CA GLU A 3 -6.30 14.97 -14.07
C GLU A 3 -7.05 13.94 -13.23
N ASN A 4 -7.70 12.99 -13.88
CA ASN A 4 -8.54 11.99 -13.22
C ASN A 4 -7.82 10.65 -13.02
N ASN A 5 -6.59 10.52 -13.53
CA ASN A 5 -5.86 9.27 -13.50
C ASN A 5 -4.61 9.42 -12.61
N PHE A 6 -4.54 8.62 -11.55
CA PHE A 6 -3.46 8.64 -10.56
C PHE A 6 -2.75 7.30 -10.51
N LEU A 7 -1.42 7.31 -10.62
CA LEU A 7 -0.58 6.13 -10.50
C LEU A 7 0.33 6.24 -9.28
N PHE A 8 0.26 5.23 -8.44
CA PHE A 8 1.09 5.07 -7.25
C PHE A 8 2.11 3.96 -7.48
N LEU A 9 3.39 4.33 -7.54
CA LEU A 9 4.49 3.37 -7.62
C LEU A 9 4.79 2.86 -6.20
N THR A 10 4.05 1.83 -5.78
CA THR A 10 4.12 1.31 -4.41
C THR A 10 3.75 -0.16 -4.35
N ASN A 11 4.29 -0.86 -3.34
CA ASN A 11 3.84 -2.20 -2.97
C ASN A 11 2.73 -2.18 -1.90
N ASN A 12 2.38 -1.01 -1.38
CA ASN A 12 1.32 -0.87 -0.36
C ASN A 12 -0.05 -0.67 -1.03
N ILE A 13 -0.54 -1.76 -1.63
CA ILE A 13 -1.79 -1.80 -2.39
C ILE A 13 -2.98 -1.41 -1.51
N ASP A 14 -3.06 -1.97 -0.31
CA ASP A 14 -4.18 -1.77 0.61
C ASP A 14 -4.36 -0.29 0.99
N ARG A 15 -3.26 0.43 1.15
CA ARG A 15 -3.29 1.85 1.47
C ARG A 15 -3.81 2.69 0.31
N VAL A 16 -3.43 2.36 -0.94
CA VAL A 16 -3.97 3.05 -2.12
C VAL A 16 -5.45 2.75 -2.26
N GLN A 17 -5.85 1.50 -2.05
CA GLN A 17 -7.25 1.10 -2.09
C GLN A 17 -8.06 1.87 -1.04
N ALA A 18 -7.61 1.92 0.21
CA ALA A 18 -8.29 2.67 1.26
C ALA A 18 -8.42 4.18 0.95
N LEU A 19 -7.38 4.78 0.34
CA LEU A 19 -7.43 6.17 -0.13
C LEU A 19 -8.46 6.35 -1.25
N THR A 20 -8.54 5.36 -2.17
CA THR A 20 -9.51 5.37 -3.26
C THR A 20 -10.94 5.24 -2.75
N GLU A 21 -11.17 4.34 -1.78
CA GLU A 21 -12.46 4.16 -1.12
C GLU A 21 -12.92 5.45 -0.42
N GLN A 22 -12.01 6.09 0.31
CA GLN A 22 -12.32 7.37 0.97
C GLN A 22 -12.64 8.46 -0.05
N PHE A 23 -11.85 8.56 -1.12
CA PHE A 23 -12.09 9.52 -2.21
C PHE A 23 -13.45 9.30 -2.87
N ALA A 24 -13.79 8.04 -3.18
CA ALA A 24 -15.07 7.68 -3.78
C ALA A 24 -16.25 8.07 -2.87
N LYS A 25 -16.14 7.79 -1.57
CA LYS A 25 -17.13 8.16 -0.57
C LYS A 25 -17.31 9.67 -0.45
N ASP A 26 -16.22 10.42 -0.36
CA ASP A 26 -16.25 11.88 -0.19
C ASP A 26 -16.84 12.61 -1.42
N ASN A 27 -16.71 11.99 -2.60
CA ASN A 27 -17.24 12.53 -3.85
C ASN A 27 -18.55 11.87 -4.32
N ASN A 28 -19.13 10.98 -3.53
CA ASN A 28 -20.34 10.23 -3.85
C ASN A 28 -20.26 9.50 -5.19
N LEU A 29 -19.13 8.78 -5.41
CA LEU A 29 -18.85 8.03 -6.61
C LEU A 29 -19.05 6.53 -6.38
N GLU A 30 -19.56 5.83 -7.38
CA GLU A 30 -19.57 4.37 -7.36
C GLU A 30 -18.15 3.83 -7.53
N MET A 31 -17.73 2.90 -6.66
CA MET A 31 -16.38 2.37 -6.66
C MET A 31 -16.31 0.96 -7.24
N PHE A 32 -15.35 0.76 -8.12
CA PHE A 32 -15.00 -0.52 -8.72
C PHE A 32 -13.54 -0.85 -8.45
N SER A 33 -13.23 -2.12 -8.14
CA SER A 33 -11.88 -2.57 -7.81
C SER A 33 -11.48 -3.77 -8.65
N PHE A 34 -10.30 -3.72 -9.27
CA PHE A 34 -9.79 -4.74 -10.17
C PHE A 34 -8.32 -5.06 -9.88
N ALA A 35 -7.98 -6.36 -9.95
CA ALA A 35 -6.61 -6.77 -10.20
C ALA A 35 -6.35 -6.77 -11.71
N MET A 36 -5.19 -6.28 -12.16
CA MET A 36 -4.89 -6.13 -13.58
C MET A 36 -4.82 -7.46 -14.31
N ASN A 37 -5.80 -7.73 -15.16
CA ASN A 37 -5.90 -8.88 -16.07
C ASN A 37 -6.75 -8.52 -17.29
N LYS A 38 -6.97 -9.46 -18.20
CA LYS A 38 -7.72 -9.22 -19.43
C LYS A 38 -9.21 -8.93 -19.15
N GLU A 39 -9.81 -9.67 -18.21
CA GLU A 39 -11.22 -9.47 -17.83
C GLU A 39 -11.44 -8.09 -17.21
N ALA A 40 -10.44 -7.59 -16.46
CA ALA A 40 -10.48 -6.24 -15.90
C ALA A 40 -10.55 -5.16 -16.97
N ILE A 41 -9.82 -5.30 -18.09
CA ILE A 41 -9.87 -4.35 -19.21
C ILE A 41 -11.28 -4.26 -19.79
N ASP A 42 -11.92 -5.41 -20.04
CA ASP A 42 -13.27 -5.46 -20.58
C ASP A 42 -14.31 -4.86 -19.62
N ALA A 43 -14.14 -5.11 -18.31
CA ALA A 43 -14.97 -4.52 -17.26
C ALA A 43 -14.78 -3.00 -17.17
N ILE A 44 -13.54 -2.51 -17.19
CA ILE A 44 -13.22 -1.08 -17.16
C ILE A 44 -13.81 -0.39 -18.39
N HIS A 45 -13.70 -1.00 -19.58
CA HIS A 45 -14.28 -0.47 -20.80
C HIS A 45 -15.81 -0.32 -20.67
N ARG A 46 -16.50 -1.30 -20.09
CA ARG A 46 -17.95 -1.21 -19.83
C ARG A 46 -18.27 -0.07 -18.87
N ILE A 47 -17.52 0.09 -17.78
CA ILE A 47 -17.71 1.21 -16.85
C ILE A 47 -17.59 2.55 -17.59
N TYR A 48 -16.60 2.69 -18.47
CA TYR A 48 -16.44 3.90 -19.28
C TYR A 48 -17.60 4.15 -20.26
N THR A 49 -18.28 3.11 -20.71
CA THR A 49 -19.45 3.26 -21.61
C THR A 49 -20.75 3.49 -20.86
N GLU A 50 -20.96 2.85 -19.73
CA GLU A 50 -22.24 2.80 -19.02
C GLU A 50 -22.37 3.86 -17.91
N PHE A 51 -21.25 4.28 -17.28
CA PHE A 51 -21.27 5.21 -16.17
C PHE A 51 -20.78 6.61 -16.57
N ASN A 52 -21.39 7.63 -15.97
CA ASN A 52 -20.94 9.01 -16.13
C ASN A 52 -20.02 9.47 -15.00
N ASN A 53 -20.17 8.88 -13.80
CA ASN A 53 -19.39 9.19 -12.59
C ASN A 53 -18.98 7.86 -11.96
N ALA A 54 -17.70 7.62 -11.81
CA ALA A 54 -17.19 6.41 -11.17
C ALA A 54 -15.77 6.62 -10.62
N CYS A 55 -15.39 5.78 -9.67
CA CYS A 55 -14.03 5.68 -9.16
C CYS A 55 -13.54 4.24 -9.38
N ILE A 56 -12.44 4.07 -10.06
CA ILE A 56 -11.89 2.77 -10.40
C ILE A 56 -10.54 2.61 -9.72
N PHE A 57 -10.40 1.54 -8.94
CA PHE A 57 -9.11 1.12 -8.40
C PHE A 57 -8.55 -0.04 -9.21
N ILE A 58 -7.28 0.06 -9.61
CA ILE A 58 -6.58 -0.98 -10.37
C ILE A 58 -5.30 -1.35 -9.64
N SER A 59 -5.19 -2.60 -9.19
CA SER A 59 -3.98 -3.11 -8.57
C SER A 59 -3.08 -3.84 -9.57
N GLY A 60 -1.76 -3.70 -9.41
CA GLY A 60 -0.79 -4.54 -10.09
C GLY A 60 -0.51 -4.19 -11.54
N LEU A 61 -0.53 -2.90 -11.92
CA LEU A 61 -0.03 -2.49 -13.24
C LEU A 61 1.44 -2.89 -13.37
N ASN A 62 1.77 -3.55 -14.47
CA ASN A 62 3.12 -3.98 -14.83
C ASN A 62 3.36 -3.79 -16.33
N LYS A 63 4.59 -4.07 -16.78
CA LYS A 63 4.92 -4.06 -18.21
C LYS A 63 4.32 -5.29 -18.88
N SER A 64 3.11 -5.16 -19.40
CA SER A 64 2.42 -6.22 -20.15
C SER A 64 1.54 -5.63 -21.25
N ASN A 65 1.29 -6.42 -22.30
CA ASN A 65 0.38 -6.04 -23.37
C ASN A 65 -1.05 -5.80 -22.87
N VAL A 66 -1.42 -6.43 -21.75
CA VAL A 66 -2.73 -6.23 -21.10
C VAL A 66 -2.80 -4.82 -20.52
N ALA A 67 -1.76 -4.38 -19.82
CA ALA A 67 -1.71 -3.02 -19.26
C ALA A 67 -1.73 -1.95 -20.38
N ASP A 68 -1.07 -2.19 -21.50
CA ASP A 68 -1.08 -1.27 -22.65
C ASP A 68 -2.47 -1.14 -23.29
N SER A 69 -3.35 -2.13 -23.13
CA SER A 69 -4.75 -2.04 -23.59
C SER A 69 -5.55 -0.95 -22.86
N LEU A 70 -5.12 -0.52 -21.67
CA LEU A 70 -5.71 0.63 -20.97
C LEU A 70 -5.48 1.95 -21.71
N LEU A 71 -4.44 2.08 -22.53
CA LEU A 71 -4.10 3.34 -23.19
C LEU A 71 -5.28 3.91 -23.98
N LYS A 72 -5.99 3.05 -24.72
CA LYS A 72 -7.17 3.44 -25.51
C LYS A 72 -8.32 3.96 -24.61
N ILE A 73 -8.48 3.37 -23.44
CA ILE A 73 -9.51 3.78 -22.47
C ILE A 73 -9.14 5.12 -21.86
N LEU A 74 -7.88 5.29 -21.47
CA LEU A 74 -7.37 6.52 -20.85
C LEU A 74 -7.36 7.73 -21.80
N GLU A 75 -7.30 7.50 -23.10
CA GLU A 75 -7.38 8.56 -24.12
C GLU A 75 -8.79 9.14 -24.27
N ASN A 76 -9.83 8.36 -23.93
CA ASN A 76 -11.25 8.76 -24.06
C ASN A 76 -11.77 9.53 -22.82
N ASN A 77 -11.06 10.54 -22.37
CA ASN A 77 -11.22 11.18 -21.07
C ASN A 77 -12.38 12.20 -21.00
N ASN A 78 -13.61 11.79 -21.34
CA ASN A 78 -14.76 12.69 -21.42
C ASN A 78 -15.75 12.61 -20.24
N LYS A 79 -15.42 11.87 -19.16
CA LYS A 79 -16.35 11.61 -18.04
C LYS A 79 -15.68 11.87 -16.70
N ASN A 80 -16.49 12.09 -15.66
CA ASN A 80 -16.02 12.15 -14.29
C ASN A 80 -15.66 10.76 -13.74
N ILE A 81 -14.82 10.04 -14.47
CA ILE A 81 -14.29 8.75 -14.08
C ILE A 81 -12.87 8.96 -13.57
N TYR A 82 -12.63 8.55 -12.34
CA TYR A 82 -11.36 8.66 -11.65
C TYR A 82 -10.71 7.29 -11.59
N ILE A 83 -9.44 7.20 -11.99
CA ILE A 83 -8.66 5.96 -11.90
C ILE A 83 -7.53 6.13 -10.91
N PHE A 84 -7.48 5.24 -9.92
CA PHE A 84 -6.38 5.08 -9.00
C PHE A 84 -5.71 3.74 -9.28
N ALA A 85 -4.45 3.77 -9.65
CA ALA A 85 -3.73 2.55 -10.00
C ALA A 85 -2.49 2.37 -9.14
N THR A 86 -2.16 1.12 -8.83
CA THR A 86 -0.86 0.75 -8.24
C THR A 86 -0.03 0.00 -9.26
N GLY A 87 1.27 0.24 -9.23
CA GLY A 87 2.20 -0.43 -10.12
C GLY A 87 3.64 -0.39 -9.64
N LYS A 88 4.52 -1.01 -10.41
CA LYS A 88 5.96 -1.00 -10.22
C LYS A 88 6.64 -0.04 -11.19
N GLU A 89 7.93 0.19 -11.01
CA GLU A 89 8.70 1.10 -11.85
C GLU A 89 8.85 0.66 -13.32
N ASP A 90 8.64 -0.63 -13.59
CA ASP A 90 8.76 -1.25 -14.92
C ASP A 90 7.55 -1.03 -15.86
N ILE A 91 6.57 -0.21 -15.46
CA ILE A 91 5.44 0.17 -16.30
C ILE A 91 5.94 0.95 -17.53
N SER A 92 5.31 0.73 -18.69
CA SER A 92 5.66 1.43 -19.92
C SER A 92 5.54 2.96 -19.79
N ASP A 93 6.44 3.70 -20.44
CA ASP A 93 6.42 5.17 -20.41
C ASP A 93 5.13 5.73 -21.05
N ALA A 94 4.57 5.02 -22.01
CA ALA A 94 3.28 5.35 -22.63
C ALA A 94 2.16 5.36 -21.58
N LEU A 95 2.11 4.35 -20.69
CA LEU A 95 1.14 4.32 -19.59
C LEU A 95 1.46 5.40 -18.54
N LYS A 96 2.72 5.54 -18.13
CA LYS A 96 3.12 6.58 -17.16
C LYS A 96 2.69 7.97 -17.61
N SER A 97 2.78 8.27 -18.90
CA SER A 97 2.41 9.58 -19.45
C SER A 97 0.88 9.88 -19.42
N ARG A 98 0.04 8.88 -19.19
CA ARG A 98 -1.43 9.02 -19.07
C ARG A 98 -1.90 9.12 -17.61
N PHE A 99 -0.98 9.01 -16.67
CA PHE A 99 -1.26 9.10 -15.24
C PHE A 99 -0.50 10.26 -14.60
N THR A 100 -1.12 10.87 -13.62
CA THR A 100 -0.40 11.70 -12.66
C THR A 100 0.28 10.80 -11.65
N LEU A 101 1.60 10.81 -11.62
CA LEU A 101 2.37 10.07 -10.62
C LEU A 101 2.15 10.66 -9.23
N ARG A 102 1.82 9.82 -8.29
CA ARG A 102 1.63 10.17 -6.88
C ARG A 102 2.50 9.29 -5.99
N THR A 103 3.05 9.88 -4.97
CA THR A 103 3.82 9.16 -3.95
C THR A 103 2.98 9.09 -2.69
N ILE A 104 2.79 7.89 -2.16
CA ILE A 104 2.29 7.74 -0.80
C ILE A 104 3.49 7.89 0.12
N ARG A 105 3.48 8.91 0.95
CA ARG A 105 4.43 9.01 2.05
C ARG A 105 4.02 7.99 3.09
N ASP A 106 4.90 7.07 3.42
CA ASP A 106 4.68 6.17 4.54
C ASP A 106 4.50 7.02 5.81
N LYS A 107 3.53 6.62 6.64
CA LYS A 107 3.37 7.23 7.97
C LYS A 107 4.68 7.06 8.71
N SER A 108 5.22 8.13 9.27
CA SER A 108 6.40 8.04 10.12
C SER A 108 5.97 7.49 11.49
N TYR A 109 6.61 6.43 11.92
CA TYR A 109 6.40 5.81 13.24
C TYR A 109 7.58 6.07 14.19
N LYS A 110 8.35 7.13 13.95
CA LYS A 110 9.54 7.45 14.73
C LYS A 110 9.23 7.56 16.22
N GLU A 111 8.18 8.27 16.57
CA GLU A 111 7.79 8.48 17.98
C GLU A 111 7.32 7.18 18.63
N GLU A 112 6.52 6.39 17.92
CA GLU A 112 6.02 5.10 18.39
C GLU A 112 7.16 4.09 18.57
N ILE A 113 8.14 4.09 17.65
CA ILE A 113 9.34 3.26 17.75
C ILE A 113 10.18 3.68 18.96
N GLU A 114 10.42 4.96 19.15
CA GLU A 114 11.15 5.47 20.32
C GLU A 114 10.44 5.11 21.64
N GLN A 115 9.12 5.21 21.69
CA GLN A 115 8.33 4.80 22.85
C GLN A 115 8.42 3.29 23.08
N PHE A 116 8.32 2.49 22.04
CA PHE A 116 8.42 1.03 22.10
C PHE A 116 9.77 0.58 22.67
N ILE A 117 10.87 1.17 22.20
CA ILE A 117 12.23 0.86 22.66
C ILE A 117 12.45 1.28 24.11
N LYS A 118 11.82 2.38 24.55
CA LYS A 118 11.82 2.81 25.98
C LYS A 118 10.92 1.96 26.89
N GLY A 119 10.43 0.81 26.41
CA GLY A 119 9.63 -0.14 27.17
C GLY A 119 8.13 0.19 27.23
N LYS A 120 7.63 1.18 26.47
CA LYS A 120 6.21 1.44 26.33
C LYS A 120 5.60 0.47 25.29
N THR A 121 5.26 -0.72 25.75
CA THR A 121 4.73 -1.79 24.89
C THR A 121 3.26 -1.66 24.53
N LYS A 122 2.52 -0.73 25.14
CA LYS A 122 1.11 -0.46 24.81
C LYS A 122 1.00 0.59 23.72
N LEU A 123 1.25 0.19 22.48
CA LEU A 123 0.96 1.01 21.31
C LEU A 123 -0.49 0.84 20.86
N ASP A 124 -0.99 1.83 20.14
CA ASP A 124 -2.33 1.78 19.54
C ASP A 124 -2.45 0.58 18.57
N LYS A 125 -3.63 -0.03 18.53
CA LYS A 125 -3.92 -1.17 17.65
C LYS A 125 -3.70 -0.83 16.18
N SER A 126 -3.98 0.39 15.77
CA SER A 126 -3.74 0.89 14.41
C SER A 126 -2.25 0.93 14.05
N VAL A 127 -1.37 1.15 15.02
CA VAL A 127 0.09 1.14 14.84
C VAL A 127 0.60 -0.28 14.68
N ILE A 128 0.25 -1.16 15.64
CA ILE A 128 0.74 -2.55 15.65
C ILE A 128 0.15 -3.43 14.54
N SER A 129 -0.90 -2.97 13.87
CA SER A 129 -1.45 -3.62 12.66
C SER A 129 -0.88 -3.05 11.35
N ASP A 130 -0.11 -1.96 11.39
CA ASP A 130 0.45 -1.34 10.19
C ASP A 130 1.82 -1.96 9.85
N VAL A 131 1.87 -2.53 8.66
CA VAL A 131 3.08 -3.13 8.06
C VAL A 131 4.26 -2.14 8.02
N SER A 132 4.01 -0.86 7.81
CA SER A 132 5.03 0.19 7.76
C SER A 132 5.71 0.41 9.12
N PHE A 133 5.01 0.15 10.23
CA PHE A 133 5.60 0.20 11.58
C PHE A 133 6.73 -0.84 11.71
N TYR A 134 6.46 -2.11 11.37
CA TYR A 134 7.46 -3.18 11.49
C TYR A 134 8.66 -2.97 10.56
N LYS A 135 8.41 -2.44 9.37
CA LYS A 135 9.46 -2.09 8.40
C LYS A 135 10.42 -1.03 8.96
N GLN A 136 9.87 0.02 9.56
CA GLN A 136 10.66 1.08 10.18
C GLN A 136 11.33 0.59 11.47
N LEU A 137 10.66 -0.25 12.27
CA LEU A 137 11.24 -0.86 13.45
C LEU A 137 12.43 -1.77 13.11
N ALA A 138 12.32 -2.59 12.04
CA ALA A 138 13.43 -3.40 11.55
C ALA A 138 14.63 -2.54 11.13
N THR A 139 14.38 -1.48 10.37
CA THR A 139 15.42 -0.53 9.95
C THR A 139 16.10 0.14 11.14
N TYR A 140 15.32 0.53 12.14
CA TYR A 140 15.85 1.10 13.39
C TYR A 140 16.73 0.08 14.12
N THR A 141 16.25 -1.16 14.28
CA THR A 141 16.97 -2.23 14.98
C THR A 141 18.33 -2.51 14.31
N VAL A 142 18.36 -2.64 12.99
CA VAL A 142 19.62 -2.85 12.25
C VAL A 142 20.62 -1.71 12.49
N ASN A 143 20.15 -0.49 12.60
CA ASN A 143 21.02 0.68 12.76
C ASN A 143 21.55 0.88 14.19
N HIS A 144 20.82 0.43 15.22
CA HIS A 144 21.13 0.73 16.62
C HIS A 144 21.77 -0.43 17.38
N TYR A 145 21.57 -1.67 16.95
CA TYR A 145 22.10 -2.86 17.64
C TYR A 145 23.19 -3.54 16.79
N LYS A 146 24.21 -2.78 16.41
CA LYS A 146 25.27 -3.27 15.50
C LYS A 146 26.25 -4.27 16.16
N ASP A 147 26.34 -4.26 17.48
CA ASP A 147 27.39 -4.98 18.21
C ASP A 147 27.02 -6.41 18.59
N ASP A 148 25.73 -6.78 18.62
CA ASP A 148 25.27 -8.14 18.87
C ASP A 148 24.51 -8.71 17.66
N THR A 149 25.24 -9.34 16.77
CA THR A 149 24.72 -9.86 15.50
C THR A 149 23.63 -10.93 15.71
N MET A 150 23.79 -11.82 16.71
CA MET A 150 22.82 -12.90 16.95
C MET A 150 21.50 -12.35 17.51
N TYR A 151 21.60 -11.45 18.49
CA TYR A 151 20.44 -10.79 19.09
C TYR A 151 19.65 -9.99 18.04
N ASN A 152 20.36 -9.25 17.19
CA ASN A 152 19.77 -8.50 16.09
C ASN A 152 19.04 -9.39 15.08
N LEU A 153 19.63 -10.52 14.70
CA LEU A 153 19.00 -11.48 13.81
C LEU A 153 17.70 -12.04 14.40
N MET A 154 17.70 -12.36 15.70
CA MET A 154 16.50 -12.82 16.38
C MET A 154 15.40 -11.75 16.43
N LEU A 155 15.75 -10.49 16.74
CA LEU A 155 14.80 -9.39 16.74
C LEU A 155 14.23 -9.13 15.35
N ILE A 156 15.06 -9.14 14.30
CA ILE A 156 14.63 -8.97 12.93
C ILE A 156 13.69 -10.10 12.52
N ALA A 157 14.00 -11.35 12.88
CA ALA A 157 13.13 -12.49 12.59
C ALA A 157 11.75 -12.34 13.25
N ASP A 158 11.68 -11.88 14.51
CA ASP A 158 10.41 -11.63 15.18
C ASP A 158 9.64 -10.46 14.57
N ILE A 159 10.33 -9.40 14.16
CA ILE A 159 9.74 -8.27 13.45
C ILE A 159 9.15 -8.74 12.10
N CYS A 160 9.90 -9.56 11.36
CA CYS A 160 9.43 -10.13 10.09
C CYS A 160 8.21 -11.05 10.30
N ASN A 161 8.19 -11.86 11.36
CA ASN A 161 7.04 -12.67 11.71
C ASN A 161 5.79 -11.81 11.96
N ASN A 162 5.91 -10.76 12.77
CA ASN A 162 4.80 -9.84 13.01
C ASN A 162 4.32 -9.15 11.72
N PHE A 163 5.25 -8.78 10.85
CA PHE A 163 4.95 -8.26 9.53
C PHE A 163 4.10 -9.25 8.71
N MET A 164 4.53 -10.51 8.61
CA MET A 164 3.83 -11.54 7.85
C MET A 164 2.44 -11.84 8.42
N LEU A 165 2.31 -11.86 9.75
CA LEU A 165 1.04 -12.12 10.42
C LEU A 165 0.07 -10.94 10.25
N SER A 166 0.54 -9.71 10.29
CA SER A 166 -0.29 -8.52 10.08
C SER A 166 -0.82 -8.43 8.65
N THR A 167 -0.01 -8.81 7.64
CA THR A 167 -0.44 -8.82 6.23
C THR A 167 -1.49 -9.89 5.92
N ASN A 168 -1.52 -10.98 6.69
CA ASN A 168 -2.44 -12.09 6.48
C ASN A 168 -3.67 -12.06 7.41
N ASN A 169 -3.91 -10.97 8.14
CA ASN A 169 -4.99 -10.83 9.14
C ASN A 169 -5.00 -11.95 10.20
N LEU A 170 -3.86 -12.57 10.44
CA LEU A 170 -3.69 -13.58 11.47
C LEU A 170 -3.54 -12.93 12.85
N ASN A 171 -3.69 -13.73 13.90
CA ASN A 171 -3.60 -13.23 15.27
C ASN A 171 -2.16 -12.81 15.62
N TYR A 172 -1.77 -11.59 15.23
CA TYR A 172 -0.47 -11.01 15.47
C TYR A 172 -0.25 -10.55 16.93
N THR A 173 -1.30 -10.50 17.73
CA THR A 173 -1.22 -9.97 19.12
C THR A 173 -0.26 -10.79 19.96
N HIS A 174 -0.27 -12.11 19.82
CA HIS A 174 0.61 -13.00 20.57
C HIS A 174 2.09 -12.81 20.19
N GLU A 175 2.39 -12.72 18.90
CA GLU A 175 3.74 -12.52 18.39
C GLU A 175 4.26 -11.11 18.73
N TYR A 176 3.37 -10.11 18.71
CA TYR A 176 3.70 -8.77 19.17
C TYR A 176 4.09 -8.75 20.66
N MET A 177 3.37 -9.50 21.51
CA MET A 177 3.73 -9.62 22.95
C MET A 177 5.07 -10.30 23.17
N LYS A 178 5.44 -11.31 22.36
CA LYS A 178 6.79 -11.90 22.37
C LYS A 178 7.86 -10.87 21.99
N LEU A 179 7.62 -10.11 20.92
CA LEU A 179 8.51 -9.04 20.50
C LEU A 179 8.73 -8.02 21.63
N CYS A 180 7.65 -7.57 22.29
CA CYS A 180 7.70 -6.68 23.43
C CYS A 180 8.58 -7.25 24.58
N SER A 181 8.41 -8.53 24.89
CA SER A 181 9.17 -9.17 26.00
C SER A 181 10.68 -9.25 25.72
N ARG A 182 11.08 -9.32 24.45
CA ARG A 182 12.50 -9.32 24.06
C ARG A 182 13.12 -7.93 24.10
N TYR A 183 12.41 -6.92 23.62
CA TYR A 183 12.88 -5.52 23.71
C TYR A 183 12.99 -5.01 25.15
N SER A 184 12.19 -5.54 26.08
CA SER A 184 12.24 -5.14 27.50
C SER A 184 13.41 -5.76 28.28
N ARG A 185 14.17 -6.69 27.69
CA ARG A 185 15.28 -7.39 28.35
C ARG A 185 16.66 -6.86 27.93
N GLY A 186 16.72 -5.95 26.99
CA GLY A 186 17.93 -5.25 26.56
C GLY A 186 17.98 -3.84 27.11
#